data_b8bb2dd48108ed29fe77799491299588
#
_entry.id   b8bb2dd48108ed29fe77799491299588
#
_cell.length_a   1.000
_cell.length_b   1.000
_cell.length_c   1.000
_cell.angle_alpha   90.00
_cell.angle_beta   90.00
_cell.angle_gamma   90.00
#
_symmetry.space_group_name_H-M   'P 1'
#
loop_
_entity.id
_entity.type
_entity.pdbx_description
1 polymer ?
#
loop_
_entity_poly.entity_id
_entity_poly.type
_entity_poly.pdbx_seq_one_letter_code
_entity_poly.pdbx_strand_id
1 'polypeptide(L)'
;MNETRTINLNGLVYHIDNDAYKLLHDYLQDIEQRLPHEDRSEVMSDIEARIAELFQKALFAKNVQVVTIQMFQSVKAQIGEPSDFGANSRPKVKNNLSQNVGCGRIFSIALNVFLAVLALPVIIFGLIILFALVLAFFGVAVTGAH
;
A
#
# COMPACT_ATOMS: atom_id res chain seq x y z
N MET A 1 31.13 0.38 -4.16
CA MET A 1 30.23 -0.23 -3.17
C MET A 1 29.68 0.93 -2.35
N ASN A 2 28.37 1.12 -2.34
CA ASN A 2 27.78 2.15 -1.48
C ASN A 2 27.82 1.65 -0.03
N GLU A 3 28.38 2.45 0.86
CA GLU A 3 28.33 2.18 2.29
C GLU A 3 26.89 2.29 2.77
N THR A 4 26.43 1.33 3.55
CA THR A 4 25.10 1.35 4.19
C THR A 4 25.25 1.75 5.65
N ARG A 5 24.28 2.49 6.16
CA ARG A 5 24.13 2.86 7.56
C ARG A 5 22.88 2.23 8.16
N THR A 6 22.91 2.03 9.45
CA THR A 6 21.73 1.63 10.21
C THR A 6 21.18 2.85 10.93
N ILE A 7 19.90 3.12 10.74
CA ILE A 7 19.18 4.23 11.38
C ILE A 7 17.97 3.70 12.14
N ASN A 8 17.55 4.47 13.13
CA ASN A 8 16.29 4.24 13.85
C ASN A 8 15.32 5.37 13.49
N LEU A 9 14.14 5.02 13.01
CA LEU A 9 13.04 5.95 12.77
C LEU A 9 11.81 5.43 13.52
N ASN A 10 11.32 6.21 14.45
CA ASN A 10 10.15 5.87 15.26
C ASN A 10 10.21 4.46 15.88
N GLY A 11 11.39 4.06 16.40
CA GLY A 11 11.61 2.74 17.00
C GLY A 11 11.86 1.59 16.02
N LEU A 12 11.79 1.82 14.72
CA LEU A 12 12.08 0.84 13.67
C LEU A 12 13.50 1.03 13.12
N VAL A 13 14.18 -0.08 12.90
CA VAL A 13 15.56 -0.09 12.39
C VAL A 13 15.56 -0.30 10.88
N TYR A 14 16.26 0.59 10.17
CA TYR A 14 16.41 0.54 8.71
C TYR A 14 17.89 0.52 8.31
N HIS A 15 18.19 -0.20 7.24
CA HIS A 15 19.45 -0.06 6.52
C HIS A 15 19.24 0.93 5.37
N ILE A 16 20.11 1.92 5.27
CA ILE A 16 20.00 3.00 4.29
C ILE A 16 21.35 3.27 3.63
N ASP A 17 21.37 3.54 2.34
CA ASP A 17 22.57 3.99 1.64
C ASP A 17 23.08 5.30 2.25
N ASN A 18 24.39 5.46 2.36
CA ASN A 18 25.01 6.63 2.99
C ASN A 18 24.56 7.96 2.35
N ASP A 19 24.39 7.98 1.04
CA ASP A 19 23.93 9.18 0.33
C ASP A 19 22.44 9.47 0.57
N ALA A 20 21.62 8.41 0.66
CA ALA A 20 20.21 8.55 1.04
C ALA A 20 20.08 9.01 2.50
N TYR A 21 20.96 8.55 3.40
CA TYR A 21 21.02 8.99 4.79
C TYR A 21 21.30 10.49 4.90
N LYS A 22 22.28 11.01 4.17
CA LYS A 22 22.59 12.44 4.18
C LYS A 22 21.38 13.28 3.76
N LEU A 23 20.73 12.89 2.67
CA LEU A 23 19.53 13.59 2.18
C LEU A 23 18.36 13.52 3.17
N LEU A 24 18.15 12.37 3.81
CA LEU A 24 17.14 12.22 4.85
C LEU A 24 17.44 13.10 6.07
N HIS A 25 18.69 13.12 6.52
CA HIS A 25 19.13 13.92 7.66
C HIS A 25 18.93 15.41 7.41
N ASP A 26 19.39 15.89 6.25
CA ASP A 26 19.26 17.30 5.86
C ASP A 26 17.78 17.70 5.73
N TYR A 27 16.96 16.81 5.18
CA TYR A 27 15.53 17.02 5.04
C TYR A 27 14.82 17.14 6.41
N LEU A 28 15.10 16.25 7.36
CA LEU A 28 14.52 16.30 8.71
C LEU A 28 15.00 17.52 9.47
N GLN A 29 16.29 17.87 9.36
CA GLN A 29 16.84 19.06 9.98
C GLN A 29 16.20 20.36 9.44
N ASP A 30 15.98 20.43 8.14
CA ASP A 30 15.32 21.57 7.49
C ASP A 30 13.87 21.73 7.97
N ILE A 31 13.14 20.65 8.14
CA ILE A 31 11.78 20.67 8.71
C ILE A 31 11.82 21.13 10.17
N GLU A 32 12.70 20.53 10.98
CA GLU A 32 12.83 20.84 12.40
C GLU A 32 13.10 22.34 12.65
N GLN A 33 13.97 22.95 11.84
CA GLN A 33 14.30 24.37 11.94
C GLN A 33 13.11 25.29 11.62
N ARG A 34 12.15 24.82 10.82
CA ARG A 34 10.98 25.59 10.40
C ARG A 34 9.80 25.46 11.36
N LEU A 35 9.78 24.42 12.18
CA LEU A 35 8.69 24.16 13.11
C LEU A 35 8.74 25.09 14.33
N PRO A 36 7.58 25.58 14.82
CA PRO A 36 7.47 26.27 16.09
C PRO A 36 7.99 25.39 17.24
N HIS A 37 8.59 26.01 18.25
CA HIS A 37 9.16 25.28 19.39
C HIS A 37 8.14 24.44 20.16
N GLU A 38 6.90 24.93 20.24
CA GLU A 38 5.84 24.33 21.05
C GLU A 38 5.41 22.96 20.51
N ASP A 39 5.30 22.81 19.19
CA ASP A 39 4.77 21.59 18.55
C ASP A 39 5.88 20.74 17.90
N ARG A 40 7.14 21.18 17.97
CA ARG A 40 8.25 20.61 17.21
C ARG A 40 8.42 19.10 17.45
N SER A 41 8.43 18.70 18.70
CA SER A 41 8.67 17.31 19.09
C SER A 41 7.57 16.37 18.60
N GLU A 42 6.32 16.80 18.69
CA GLU A 42 5.16 16.03 18.27
C GLU A 42 5.13 15.91 16.75
N VAL A 43 5.27 17.04 16.04
CA VAL A 43 5.26 17.05 14.57
C VAL A 43 6.44 16.27 13.99
N MET A 44 7.63 16.37 14.57
CA MET A 44 8.79 15.60 14.12
C MET A 44 8.57 14.11 14.31
N SER A 45 8.00 13.69 15.44
CA SER A 45 7.66 12.28 15.70
C SER A 45 6.65 11.75 14.66
N ASP A 46 5.65 12.52 14.31
CA ASP A 46 4.65 12.15 13.30
C ASP A 46 5.28 12.03 11.89
N ILE A 47 6.18 12.94 11.55
CA ILE A 47 6.90 12.91 10.27
C ILE A 47 7.81 11.67 10.20
N GLU A 48 8.57 11.38 11.25
CA GLU A 48 9.42 10.18 11.32
C GLU A 48 8.59 8.89 11.23
N ALA A 49 7.46 8.83 11.93
CA ALA A 49 6.53 7.70 11.85
C ALA A 49 6.02 7.51 10.42
N ARG A 50 5.66 8.59 9.75
CA ARG A 50 5.20 8.54 8.37
C ARG A 50 6.28 8.12 7.39
N ILE A 51 7.52 8.61 7.56
CA ILE A 51 8.67 8.17 6.77
C ILE A 51 8.92 6.68 6.97
N ALA A 52 8.90 6.21 8.21
CA ALA A 52 9.10 4.80 8.56
C ALA A 52 8.06 3.90 7.87
N GLU A 53 6.78 4.26 7.92
CA GLU A 53 5.70 3.55 7.22
C GLU A 53 5.95 3.47 5.70
N LEU A 54 6.32 4.59 5.09
CA LEU A 54 6.55 4.67 3.65
C LEU A 54 7.79 3.88 3.23
N PHE A 55 8.86 3.88 4.03
CA PHE A 55 10.03 3.05 3.80
C PHE A 55 9.69 1.57 3.89
N GLN A 56 8.96 1.15 4.91
CA GLN A 56 8.54 -0.24 5.06
C GLN A 56 7.72 -0.71 3.86
N LYS A 57 6.78 0.11 3.41
CA LYS A 57 5.97 -0.16 2.23
C LYS A 57 6.79 -0.25 0.95
N ALA A 58 7.77 0.64 0.77
CA ALA A 58 8.65 0.66 -0.40
C ALA A 58 9.61 -0.53 -0.42
N LEU A 59 10.19 -0.90 0.73
CA LEU A 59 11.08 -2.05 0.88
C LEU A 59 10.33 -3.35 0.58
N PHE A 60 9.12 -3.51 1.12
CA PHE A 60 8.28 -4.66 0.86
C PHE A 60 7.87 -4.77 -0.62
N ALA A 61 7.43 -3.67 -1.23
CA ALA A 61 6.99 -3.65 -2.62
C ALA A 61 8.10 -4.00 -3.62
N LYS A 62 9.35 -3.64 -3.31
CA LYS A 62 10.52 -3.90 -4.15
C LYS A 62 11.30 -5.16 -3.75
N ASN A 63 10.90 -5.82 -2.67
CA ASN A 63 11.58 -6.99 -2.09
C ASN A 63 13.07 -6.75 -1.84
N VAL A 64 13.42 -5.59 -1.25
CA VAL A 64 14.78 -5.19 -0.90
C VAL A 64 14.85 -4.80 0.58
N GLN A 65 16.06 -4.78 1.16
CA GLN A 65 16.28 -4.51 2.57
C GLN A 65 16.98 -3.16 2.84
N VAL A 66 17.43 -2.48 1.79
CA VAL A 66 18.19 -1.24 1.91
C VAL A 66 17.41 -0.10 1.26
N VAL A 67 17.27 0.99 2.00
CA VAL A 67 16.66 2.23 1.49
C VAL A 67 17.65 2.95 0.60
N THR A 68 17.26 3.21 -0.64
CA THR A 68 18.05 3.91 -1.65
C THR A 68 17.63 5.37 -1.79
N ILE A 69 18.45 6.18 -2.47
CA ILE A 69 18.13 7.57 -2.81
C ILE A 69 16.77 7.67 -3.53
N GLN A 70 16.52 6.80 -4.51
CA GLN A 70 15.27 6.84 -5.27
C GLN A 70 14.03 6.55 -4.41
N MET A 71 14.18 5.66 -3.42
CA MET A 71 13.12 5.41 -2.44
C MET A 71 12.87 6.64 -1.58
N PHE A 72 13.93 7.25 -1.05
CA PHE A 72 13.80 8.46 -0.26
C PHE A 72 13.16 9.60 -1.05
N GLN A 73 13.57 9.83 -2.30
CA GLN A 73 12.96 10.84 -3.17
C GLN A 73 11.45 10.59 -3.39
N SER A 74 11.05 9.32 -3.56
CA SER A 74 9.65 8.95 -3.69
C SER A 74 8.85 9.18 -2.40
N VAL A 75 9.48 8.97 -1.24
CA VAL A 75 8.90 9.23 0.08
C VAL A 75 8.78 10.74 0.32
N LYS A 76 9.85 11.50 0.06
CA LYS A 76 9.86 12.97 0.15
C LYS A 76 8.73 13.61 -0.67
N ALA A 77 8.52 13.13 -1.90
CA ALA A 77 7.45 13.61 -2.77
C ALA A 77 6.03 13.36 -2.21
N GLN A 78 5.86 12.37 -1.34
CA GLN A 78 4.58 12.06 -0.68
C GLN A 78 4.38 12.87 0.60
N ILE A 79 5.45 13.20 1.32
CA ILE A 79 5.40 13.98 2.57
C ILE A 79 5.28 15.47 2.26
N GLY A 80 6.05 15.98 1.31
CA GLY A 80 6.10 17.39 0.91
C GLY A 80 7.49 18.00 1.04
N GLU A 81 7.60 19.28 0.70
CA GLU A 81 8.85 20.03 0.85
C GLU A 81 8.96 20.62 2.27
N PRO A 82 10.19 20.79 2.80
CA PRO A 82 10.39 21.41 4.11
C PRO A 82 9.72 22.78 4.26
N SER A 83 9.57 23.52 3.17
CA SER A 83 8.86 24.80 3.13
C SER A 83 7.37 24.69 3.44
N ASP A 84 6.79 23.52 3.33
CA ASP A 84 5.37 23.30 3.61
C ASP A 84 5.09 23.17 5.13
N PHE A 85 6.13 23.10 5.97
CA PHE A 85 6.07 22.87 7.42
C PHE A 85 6.36 24.13 8.27
N GLY A 86 6.20 25.34 7.82
CA GLY A 86 6.46 26.56 8.61
C GLY A 86 5.20 27.15 9.28
N ALA A 87 5.39 28.07 10.23
CA ALA A 87 4.33 28.75 10.98
C ALA A 87 3.29 29.52 10.11
N ASN A 88 3.56 29.73 8.83
CA ASN A 88 2.65 30.34 7.86
C ASN A 88 2.07 29.34 6.86
N SER A 89 2.39 28.07 7.00
CA SER A 89 1.83 27.01 6.17
C SER A 89 0.47 26.63 6.71
N ARG A 90 -0.58 27.36 6.29
CA ARG A 90 -1.92 26.75 6.31
C ARG A 90 -1.77 25.41 5.61
N PRO A 91 -2.25 24.30 6.19
CA PRO A 91 -2.23 23.03 5.49
C PRO A 91 -2.96 23.25 4.17
N LYS A 92 -2.22 23.40 3.10
CA LYS A 92 -2.77 23.13 1.78
C LYS A 92 -3.08 21.67 1.83
N VAL A 93 -4.30 21.32 2.20
CA VAL A 93 -4.91 20.07 1.83
C VAL A 93 -4.80 20.04 0.31
N LYS A 94 -3.67 19.62 -0.19
CA LYS A 94 -3.57 19.15 -1.56
C LYS A 94 -4.47 17.94 -1.58
N ASN A 95 -5.72 18.16 -1.95
CA ASN A 95 -6.56 17.12 -2.53
C ASN A 95 -5.87 16.67 -3.81
N ASN A 96 -4.72 16.08 -3.68
CA ASN A 96 -4.16 15.20 -4.67
C ASN A 96 -4.96 13.89 -4.55
N LEU A 97 -6.26 14.03 -4.83
CA LEU A 97 -7.09 12.97 -5.34
C LEU A 97 -6.58 12.70 -6.76
N SER A 98 -5.37 12.27 -6.86
CA SER A 98 -4.85 11.77 -8.11
C SER A 98 -3.76 10.78 -7.81
N GLN A 99 -4.18 9.57 -8.09
CA GLN A 99 -3.39 8.38 -8.37
C GLN A 99 -2.84 7.67 -7.14
N ASN A 100 -3.74 6.87 -6.46
CA ASN A 100 -4.13 5.62 -7.12
C ASN A 100 -2.97 4.83 -7.67
N VAL A 101 -2.19 4.26 -6.77
CA VAL A 101 -1.62 2.97 -7.13
C VAL A 101 -1.87 2.02 -5.97
N GLY A 102 -2.91 1.24 -6.12
CA GLY A 102 -2.91 -0.09 -5.57
C GLY A 102 -3.98 -0.49 -4.56
N CYS A 103 -4.63 0.40 -3.81
CA CYS A 103 -5.64 -0.11 -2.87
C CYS A 103 -6.98 -0.45 -3.56
N GLY A 104 -7.38 0.32 -4.56
CA GLY A 104 -8.61 0.06 -5.32
C GLY A 104 -8.52 -1.15 -6.26
N ARG A 105 -7.33 -1.43 -6.81
CA ARG A 105 -7.13 -2.61 -7.68
C ARG A 105 -7.10 -3.91 -6.90
N ILE A 106 -6.48 -3.91 -5.72
CA ILE A 106 -6.45 -5.11 -4.86
C ILE A 106 -7.85 -5.39 -4.33
N PHE A 107 -8.59 -4.37 -3.94
CA PHE A 107 -9.98 -4.52 -3.50
C PHE A 107 -10.91 -4.98 -4.63
N SER A 108 -10.74 -4.45 -5.85
CA SER A 108 -11.50 -4.88 -7.02
C SER A 108 -11.17 -6.31 -7.44
N ILE A 109 -9.90 -6.72 -7.38
CA ILE A 109 -9.49 -8.10 -7.66
C ILE A 109 -10.00 -9.04 -6.57
N ALA A 110 -9.89 -8.66 -5.29
CA ALA A 110 -10.40 -9.46 -4.17
C ALA A 110 -11.93 -9.62 -4.24
N LEU A 111 -12.66 -8.58 -4.61
CA LEU A 111 -14.11 -8.62 -4.77
C LEU A 111 -14.52 -9.50 -5.96
N ASN A 112 -13.81 -9.41 -7.10
CA ASN A 112 -14.07 -10.25 -8.26
C ASN A 112 -13.75 -11.74 -8.00
N VAL A 113 -12.65 -12.02 -7.30
CA VAL A 113 -12.30 -13.39 -6.89
C VAL A 113 -13.33 -13.93 -5.90
N PHE A 114 -13.78 -13.13 -4.95
CA PHE A 114 -14.81 -13.52 -3.98
C PHE A 114 -16.16 -13.81 -4.67
N LEU A 115 -16.58 -12.99 -5.62
CA LEU A 115 -17.77 -13.20 -6.43
C LEU A 115 -17.66 -14.47 -7.32
N ALA A 116 -16.49 -14.72 -7.90
CA ALA A 116 -16.24 -15.92 -8.70
C ALA A 116 -16.29 -17.19 -7.87
N VAL A 117 -15.74 -17.18 -6.64
CA VAL A 117 -15.79 -18.32 -5.72
C VAL A 117 -17.23 -18.61 -5.26
N LEU A 118 -18.05 -17.59 -5.05
CA LEU A 118 -19.47 -17.75 -4.70
C LEU A 118 -20.31 -18.26 -5.89
N ALA A 119 -19.96 -17.90 -7.13
CA ALA A 119 -20.69 -18.33 -8.33
C ALA A 119 -20.43 -19.79 -8.70
N LEU A 120 -19.23 -20.32 -8.43
CA LEU A 120 -18.86 -21.70 -8.74
C LEU A 120 -19.82 -22.77 -8.18
N PRO A 121 -20.20 -22.77 -6.88
CA PRO A 121 -21.12 -23.77 -6.34
C PRO A 121 -22.52 -23.67 -6.94
N VAL A 122 -22.97 -22.46 -7.28
CA VAL A 122 -24.30 -22.28 -7.90
C VAL A 122 -24.32 -22.88 -9.31
N ILE A 123 -23.28 -22.69 -10.09
CA ILE A 123 -23.15 -23.28 -11.44
C ILE A 123 -23.09 -24.80 -11.38
N ILE A 124 -22.30 -25.35 -10.45
CA ILE A 124 -22.17 -26.81 -10.27
C ILE A 124 -23.52 -27.41 -9.86
N PHE A 125 -24.22 -26.76 -8.92
CA PHE A 125 -25.54 -27.23 -8.47
C PHE A 125 -26.59 -27.18 -9.59
N GLY A 126 -26.57 -26.11 -10.41
CA GLY A 126 -27.40 -25.99 -11.61
C GLY A 126 -27.15 -27.10 -12.65
N LEU A 127 -25.89 -27.45 -12.89
CA LEU A 127 -25.52 -28.55 -13.80
C LEU A 127 -25.96 -29.88 -13.28
N ILE A 128 -25.87 -30.14 -11.98
CA ILE A 128 -26.34 -31.41 -11.36
C ILE A 128 -27.84 -31.55 -11.53
N ILE A 129 -28.61 -30.49 -11.28
CA ILE A 129 -30.07 -30.50 -11.44
C ILE A 129 -30.45 -30.73 -12.91
N LEU A 130 -29.78 -30.02 -13.84
CA LEU A 130 -30.03 -30.21 -15.26
C LEU A 130 -29.74 -31.64 -15.69
N PHE A 131 -28.62 -32.21 -15.25
CA PHE A 131 -28.27 -33.63 -15.55
C PHE A 131 -29.29 -34.60 -14.99
N ALA A 132 -29.77 -34.39 -13.77
CA ALA A 132 -30.82 -35.22 -13.16
C ALA A 132 -32.15 -35.14 -13.93
N LEU A 133 -32.53 -33.93 -14.42
CA LEU A 133 -33.72 -33.77 -15.26
C LEU A 133 -33.59 -34.51 -16.61
N VAL A 134 -32.42 -34.46 -17.23
CA VAL A 134 -32.15 -35.17 -18.49
C VAL A 134 -32.24 -36.66 -18.27
N LEU A 135 -31.67 -37.19 -17.20
CA LEU A 135 -31.76 -38.64 -16.88
C LEU A 135 -33.20 -39.07 -16.58
N ALA A 136 -33.98 -38.24 -15.89
CA ALA A 136 -35.39 -38.51 -15.63
C ALA A 136 -36.21 -38.54 -16.92
N PHE A 137 -35.93 -37.61 -17.85
CA PHE A 137 -36.61 -37.58 -19.15
C PHE A 137 -36.29 -38.77 -20.02
N PHE A 138 -35.03 -39.17 -20.07
CA PHE A 138 -34.61 -40.39 -20.81
C PHE A 138 -35.05 -41.67 -20.11
N GLY A 139 -35.03 -41.70 -18.76
CA GLY A 139 -35.48 -42.86 -17.98
C GLY A 139 -36.97 -43.17 -18.16
N VAL A 140 -37.81 -42.14 -18.27
CA VAL A 140 -39.25 -42.27 -18.55
C VAL A 140 -39.49 -42.79 -19.99
N ALA A 141 -38.65 -42.37 -20.95
CA ALA A 141 -38.76 -42.82 -22.33
C ALA A 141 -38.46 -44.35 -22.52
N VAL A 142 -37.61 -44.93 -21.66
CA VAL A 142 -37.25 -46.36 -21.73
C VAL A 142 -38.27 -47.26 -21.04
N THR A 143 -39.00 -46.75 -20.03
CA THR A 143 -40.02 -47.53 -19.28
C THR A 143 -41.42 -47.50 -19.92
N GLY A 144 -41.63 -46.62 -20.90
CA GLY A 144 -42.92 -46.52 -21.65
C GLY A 144 -43.05 -47.34 -22.90
N ALA A 145 -42.05 -48.19 -23.22
CA ALA A 145 -42.01 -49.01 -24.45
C ALA A 145 -42.18 -50.53 -24.18
N HIS A 146 -43.07 -50.93 -23.25
CA HIS A 146 -43.53 -52.27 -23.06
C HIS A 146 -45.06 -52.35 -23.01
#